data_c9bd36357fba9785611e0a75031f2682
#
_entry.id   c9bd36357fba9785611e0a75031f2682
#
_cell.length_a   1.000
_cell.length_b   1.000
_cell.length_c   1.000
_cell.angle_alpha   90.00
_cell.angle_beta   90.00
_cell.angle_gamma   90.00
#
_symmetry.space_group_name_H-M   'P 1'
#
loop_
_entity.id
_entity.type
_entity.pdbx_description
1 polymer ?
#
loop_
_entity_poly.entity_id
_entity_poly.type
_entity_poly.pdbx_seq_one_letter_code
_entity_poly.pdbx_strand_id
1 'polypeptide(L)'
;IWSQTGAQLEDKFGGGDQVADFRLQALAPIHRQAFLLSSLEGFTTSEVAEILNASAEQVASYLAEAQTEIESELRTQVLIIEDEPVIAADLESLVADLGHGVTGNATTHKEAVDMARKNPPGLVLCDIQLADNSSGIDAAHDILQDFDVPIIFITAFPERLLTGERPEPTYLI
;
A
#
# COMPACT_ATOMS: atom_id res chain seq x y z
N ILE A 1 -18.76 -19.55 29.61
CA ILE A 1 -17.72 -18.68 30.22
C ILE A 1 -16.71 -18.27 29.10
N TRP A 2 -17.19 -17.81 27.94
CA TRP A 2 -16.31 -17.34 26.82
C TRP A 2 -16.79 -16.03 26.19
N SER A 3 -17.59 -15.24 26.89
CA SER A 3 -18.21 -14.04 26.30
C SER A 3 -17.78 -12.70 26.87
N GLN A 4 -16.73 -12.63 27.69
CA GLN A 4 -16.31 -11.35 28.30
C GLN A 4 -14.85 -10.96 28.08
N THR A 5 -14.06 -11.67 27.27
CA THR A 5 -12.65 -11.34 27.03
C THR A 5 -12.42 -10.64 25.67
N GLY A 6 -13.42 -10.58 24.81
CA GLY A 6 -13.28 -9.95 23.47
C GLY A 6 -13.31 -8.41 23.48
N ALA A 7 -14.01 -7.81 24.43
CA ALA A 7 -14.25 -6.37 24.41
C ALA A 7 -13.14 -5.49 25.03
N GLN A 8 -12.10 -6.05 25.63
CA GLN A 8 -10.99 -5.29 26.24
C GLN A 8 -9.68 -5.31 25.45
N LEU A 9 -9.60 -6.03 24.34
CA LEU A 9 -8.44 -6.05 23.45
C LEU A 9 -8.54 -5.06 22.27
N GLU A 10 -9.74 -4.56 21.99
CA GLU A 10 -9.99 -3.67 20.82
C GLU A 10 -9.41 -2.25 20.96
N ASP A 11 -9.00 -1.82 22.15
CA ASP A 11 -8.59 -0.42 22.38
C ASP A 11 -7.06 -0.20 22.47
N LYS A 12 -6.24 -1.20 22.15
CA LYS A 12 -4.78 -1.12 22.32
C LYS A 12 -3.95 -1.20 21.05
N PHE A 13 -4.54 -1.57 19.90
CA PHE A 13 -3.83 -1.64 18.63
C PHE A 13 -4.57 -0.76 17.61
N GLY A 14 -3.96 0.37 17.27
CA GLY A 14 -4.53 1.33 16.31
C GLY A 14 -4.79 0.71 14.94
N GLY A 15 -5.66 1.33 14.16
CA GLY A 15 -6.31 0.90 12.90
C GLY A 15 -5.56 0.04 11.88
N GLY A 16 -4.25 -0.21 12.04
CA GLY A 16 -3.49 -1.12 11.19
C GLY A 16 -3.87 -2.59 11.32
N ASP A 17 -4.22 -3.03 12.53
CA ASP A 17 -4.60 -4.44 12.77
C ASP A 17 -5.96 -4.79 12.15
N GLN A 18 -6.91 -3.85 12.13
CA GLN A 18 -8.22 -4.08 11.51
C GLN A 18 -8.14 -4.24 9.99
N VAL A 19 -7.23 -3.50 9.34
CA VAL A 19 -7.00 -3.61 7.89
C VAL A 19 -6.32 -4.93 7.56
N ALA A 20 -5.35 -5.37 8.36
CA ALA A 20 -4.69 -6.65 8.19
C ALA A 20 -5.66 -7.82 8.41
N ASP A 21 -6.49 -7.78 9.45
CA ASP A 21 -7.53 -8.77 9.72
C ASP A 21 -8.56 -8.86 8.60
N PHE A 22 -9.02 -7.73 8.06
CA PHE A 22 -9.96 -7.68 6.95
C PHE A 22 -9.36 -8.32 5.68
N ARG A 23 -8.12 -8.01 5.36
CA ARG A 23 -7.41 -8.57 4.19
C ARG A 23 -7.19 -10.07 4.32
N LEU A 24 -6.82 -10.56 5.51
CA LEU A 24 -6.71 -12.00 5.75
C LEU A 24 -8.06 -12.74 5.63
N GLN A 25 -9.18 -12.07 5.90
CA GLN A 25 -10.51 -12.64 5.72
C GLN A 25 -10.91 -12.80 4.24
N ALA A 26 -10.29 -12.06 3.32
CA ALA A 26 -10.51 -12.20 1.88
C ALA A 26 -9.92 -13.51 1.32
N LEU A 27 -8.90 -14.08 1.99
CA LEU A 27 -8.30 -15.34 1.56
C LEU A 27 -9.29 -16.49 1.64
N ALA A 28 -9.16 -17.44 0.71
CA ALA A 28 -9.86 -18.74 0.81
C ALA A 28 -9.53 -19.39 2.16
N PRO A 29 -10.52 -20.00 2.85
CA PRO A 29 -10.34 -20.46 4.22
C PRO A 29 -9.14 -21.39 4.43
N ILE A 30 -8.87 -22.29 3.48
CA ILE A 30 -7.75 -23.23 3.58
C ILE A 30 -6.39 -22.53 3.37
N HIS A 31 -6.32 -21.58 2.43
CA HIS A 31 -5.12 -20.78 2.16
C HIS A 31 -4.77 -19.91 3.37
N ARG A 32 -5.79 -19.28 3.96
CA ARG A 32 -5.64 -18.49 5.19
C ARG A 32 -5.13 -19.34 6.35
N GLN A 33 -5.70 -20.54 6.56
CA GLN A 33 -5.24 -21.44 7.62
C GLN A 33 -3.78 -21.86 7.43
N ALA A 34 -3.40 -22.27 6.21
CA ALA A 34 -2.03 -22.63 5.89
C ALA A 34 -1.07 -21.45 6.13
N PHE A 35 -1.46 -20.25 5.69
CA PHE A 35 -0.67 -19.03 5.86
C PHE A 35 -0.49 -18.68 7.34
N LEU A 36 -1.54 -18.65 8.13
CA LEU A 36 -1.49 -18.32 9.55
C LEU A 36 -0.63 -19.33 10.33
N LEU A 37 -0.82 -20.62 10.11
CA LEU A 37 -0.04 -21.67 10.76
C LEU A 37 1.46 -21.56 10.44
N SER A 38 1.80 -21.30 9.17
CA SER A 38 3.19 -21.21 8.75
C SER A 38 3.86 -19.87 9.13
N SER A 39 3.19 -18.72 8.87
CA SER A 39 3.82 -17.40 8.94
C SER A 39 3.71 -16.75 10.32
N LEU A 40 2.63 -17.00 11.06
CA LEU A 40 2.42 -16.43 12.40
C LEU A 40 2.79 -17.40 13.49
N GLU A 41 2.34 -18.65 13.40
CA GLU A 41 2.58 -19.65 14.44
C GLU A 41 3.94 -20.37 14.24
N GLY A 42 4.57 -20.24 13.06
CA GLY A 42 5.91 -20.76 12.79
C GLY A 42 5.98 -22.28 12.59
N PHE A 43 4.86 -22.94 12.30
CA PHE A 43 4.86 -24.39 11.99
C PHE A 43 5.57 -24.66 10.66
N THR A 44 6.30 -25.76 10.62
CA THR A 44 6.92 -26.27 9.39
C THR A 44 5.85 -26.77 8.41
N THR A 45 6.18 -26.84 7.12
CA THR A 45 5.27 -27.37 6.09
C THR A 45 4.74 -28.78 6.44
N SER A 46 5.58 -29.63 7.06
CA SER A 46 5.17 -30.98 7.48
C SER A 46 4.15 -30.95 8.61
N GLU A 47 4.34 -30.09 9.60
CA GLU A 47 3.39 -29.92 10.72
C GLU A 47 2.06 -29.34 10.24
N VAL A 48 2.11 -28.33 9.33
CA VAL A 48 0.92 -27.78 8.69
C VAL A 48 0.17 -28.85 7.89
N ALA A 49 0.89 -29.73 7.19
CA ALA A 49 0.31 -30.85 6.44
C ALA A 49 -0.43 -31.82 7.37
N GLU A 50 0.14 -32.16 8.51
CA GLU A 50 -0.51 -32.99 9.51
C GLU A 50 -1.77 -32.31 10.11
N ILE A 51 -1.67 -31.02 10.48
CA ILE A 51 -2.79 -30.23 11.05
C ILE A 51 -3.96 -30.13 10.08
N LEU A 52 -3.66 -29.88 8.79
CA LEU A 52 -4.69 -29.67 7.76
C LEU A 52 -5.11 -30.98 7.08
N ASN A 53 -4.54 -32.12 7.46
CA ASN A 53 -4.74 -33.43 6.84
C ASN A 53 -4.55 -33.37 5.31
N ALA A 54 -3.44 -32.76 4.89
CA ALA A 54 -3.03 -32.54 3.51
C ALA A 54 -1.64 -33.11 3.22
N SER A 55 -1.23 -33.17 1.95
CA SER A 55 0.16 -33.46 1.61
C SER A 55 1.05 -32.22 1.69
N ALA A 56 2.37 -32.38 1.79
CA ALA A 56 3.31 -31.28 1.79
C ALA A 56 3.23 -30.44 0.50
N GLU A 57 2.99 -31.10 -0.64
CA GLU A 57 2.77 -30.41 -1.93
C GLU A 57 1.49 -29.57 -1.92
N GLN A 58 0.42 -30.08 -1.31
CA GLN A 58 -0.83 -29.32 -1.17
C GLN A 58 -0.64 -28.11 -0.28
N VAL A 59 0.09 -28.23 0.83
CA VAL A 59 0.42 -27.08 1.71
C VAL A 59 1.24 -26.04 0.95
N ALA A 60 2.24 -26.48 0.17
CA ALA A 60 3.03 -25.55 -0.66
C ALA A 60 2.15 -24.82 -1.68
N SER A 61 1.15 -25.48 -2.30
CA SER A 61 0.17 -24.84 -3.18
C SER A 61 -0.69 -23.83 -2.44
N TYR A 62 -1.23 -24.19 -1.26
CA TYR A 62 -2.05 -23.29 -0.45
C TYR A 62 -1.29 -22.02 -0.03
N LEU A 63 0.00 -22.17 0.31
CA LEU A 63 0.84 -21.01 0.66
C LEU A 63 1.11 -20.11 -0.55
N ALA A 64 1.37 -20.69 -1.72
CA ALA A 64 1.59 -19.92 -2.96
C ALA A 64 0.29 -19.21 -3.40
N GLU A 65 -0.86 -19.88 -3.28
CA GLU A 65 -2.16 -19.29 -3.58
C GLU A 65 -2.51 -18.17 -2.59
N ALA A 66 -2.27 -18.38 -1.28
CA ALA A 66 -2.43 -17.33 -0.26
C ALA A 66 -1.58 -16.09 -0.57
N GLN A 67 -0.32 -16.29 -0.96
CA GLN A 67 0.57 -15.19 -1.33
C GLN A 67 0.03 -14.43 -2.54
N THR A 68 -0.43 -15.14 -3.58
CA THR A 68 -1.02 -14.52 -4.79
C THR A 68 -2.30 -13.74 -4.47
N GLU A 69 -3.16 -14.27 -3.60
CA GLU A 69 -4.37 -13.60 -3.14
C GLU A 69 -4.02 -12.32 -2.37
N ILE A 70 -3.05 -12.38 -1.43
CA ILE A 70 -2.56 -11.20 -0.67
C ILE A 70 -2.00 -10.14 -1.62
N GLU A 71 -1.13 -10.52 -2.55
CA GLU A 71 -0.55 -9.61 -3.53
C GLU A 71 -1.63 -8.94 -4.40
N SER A 72 -2.67 -9.69 -4.77
CA SER A 72 -3.81 -9.16 -5.52
C SER A 72 -4.61 -8.12 -4.72
N GLU A 73 -4.83 -8.36 -3.43
CA GLU A 73 -5.53 -7.43 -2.52
C GLU A 73 -4.69 -6.18 -2.20
N LEU A 74 -3.36 -6.27 -2.31
CA LEU A 74 -2.45 -5.15 -2.11
C LEU A 74 -2.32 -4.26 -3.35
N ARG A 75 -2.81 -4.71 -4.52
CA ARG A 75 -2.73 -3.91 -5.75
C ARG A 75 -3.47 -2.60 -5.58
N THR A 76 -2.78 -1.53 -5.93
CA THR A 76 -3.37 -0.19 -5.93
C THR A 76 -3.03 0.54 -7.23
N GLN A 77 -3.73 1.65 -7.45
CA GLN A 77 -3.47 2.56 -8.56
C GLN A 77 -2.63 3.72 -8.05
N VAL A 78 -1.51 3.97 -8.68
CA VAL A 78 -0.53 4.98 -8.29
C VAL A 78 -0.56 6.14 -9.26
N LEU A 79 -0.74 7.35 -8.76
CA LEU A 79 -0.49 8.58 -9.50
C LEU A 79 0.95 9.01 -9.25
N ILE A 80 1.70 9.23 -10.33
CA ILE A 80 3.06 9.77 -10.30
C ILE A 80 2.97 11.26 -10.64
N ILE A 81 3.67 12.11 -9.86
CA ILE A 81 3.77 13.55 -10.10
C ILE A 81 5.27 13.84 -10.21
N GLU A 82 5.77 13.90 -11.45
CA GLU A 82 7.20 14.00 -11.76
C GLU A 82 7.37 14.62 -13.16
N ASP A 83 8.17 15.67 -13.27
CA ASP A 83 8.37 16.38 -14.53
C ASP A 83 9.60 15.90 -15.33
N GLU A 84 10.53 15.20 -14.68
CA GLU A 84 11.67 14.60 -15.37
C GLU A 84 11.30 13.25 -16.00
N PRO A 85 11.27 13.13 -17.35
CA PRO A 85 10.76 11.92 -18.01
C PRO A 85 11.54 10.64 -17.67
N VAL A 86 12.82 10.77 -17.34
CA VAL A 86 13.66 9.61 -16.97
C VAL A 86 13.28 9.10 -15.61
N ILE A 87 13.12 10.00 -14.63
CA ILE A 87 12.70 9.65 -13.27
C ILE A 87 11.28 9.09 -13.28
N ALA A 88 10.37 9.73 -14.02
CA ALA A 88 9.01 9.23 -14.18
C ALA A 88 8.97 7.79 -14.71
N ALA A 89 9.77 7.49 -15.75
CA ALA A 89 9.84 6.14 -16.33
C ALA A 89 10.41 5.10 -15.35
N ASP A 90 11.41 5.48 -14.55
CA ASP A 90 11.98 4.63 -13.51
C ASP A 90 10.93 4.34 -12.40
N LEU A 91 10.18 5.36 -11.98
CA LEU A 91 9.09 5.21 -11.01
C LEU A 91 7.95 4.34 -11.55
N GLU A 92 7.55 4.52 -12.82
CA GLU A 92 6.55 3.67 -13.47
C GLU A 92 6.99 2.19 -13.48
N SER A 93 8.27 1.93 -13.82
CA SER A 93 8.83 0.58 -13.80
C SER A 93 8.81 -0.01 -12.39
N LEU A 94 9.26 0.75 -11.39
CA LEU A 94 9.26 0.33 -9.99
C LEU A 94 7.83 -0.01 -9.49
N VAL A 95 6.86 0.84 -9.79
CA VAL A 95 5.45 0.64 -9.42
C VAL A 95 4.90 -0.63 -10.07
N ALA A 96 5.22 -0.86 -11.36
CA ALA A 96 4.79 -2.05 -12.09
C ALA A 96 5.46 -3.32 -11.55
N ASP A 97 6.76 -3.29 -11.23
CA ASP A 97 7.53 -4.41 -10.67
C ASP A 97 6.99 -4.82 -9.28
N LEU A 98 6.46 -3.85 -8.52
CA LEU A 98 5.78 -4.09 -7.24
C LEU A 98 4.32 -4.59 -7.41
N GLY A 99 3.85 -4.77 -8.64
CA GLY A 99 2.52 -5.30 -8.94
C GLY A 99 1.39 -4.27 -8.89
N HIS A 100 1.69 -2.99 -8.75
CA HIS A 100 0.70 -1.91 -8.75
C HIS A 100 0.43 -1.41 -10.18
N GLY A 101 -0.70 -0.70 -10.37
CA GLY A 101 -1.00 -0.02 -11.63
C GLY A 101 -0.63 1.47 -11.56
N VAL A 102 -0.26 2.07 -12.70
CA VAL A 102 -0.04 3.51 -12.80
C VAL A 102 -1.26 4.15 -13.47
N THR A 103 -1.88 5.15 -12.81
CA THR A 103 -3.00 5.92 -13.39
C THR A 103 -2.54 6.94 -14.41
N GLY A 104 -1.31 7.39 -14.30
CA GLY A 104 -0.64 8.34 -15.18
C GLY A 104 0.51 9.05 -14.49
N ASN A 105 1.25 9.82 -15.27
CA ASN A 105 2.27 10.75 -14.81
C ASN A 105 1.81 12.19 -15.07
N ALA A 106 1.81 13.02 -14.03
CA ALA A 106 1.53 14.45 -14.11
C ALA A 106 2.85 15.23 -13.98
N THR A 107 3.04 16.24 -14.82
CA THR A 107 4.25 17.06 -14.83
C THR A 107 4.04 18.43 -14.18
N THR A 108 2.80 18.75 -13.83
CA THR A 108 2.40 20.04 -13.23
C THR A 108 1.35 19.81 -12.12
N HIS A 109 1.25 20.79 -11.21
CA HIS A 109 0.21 20.80 -10.16
C HIS A 109 -1.20 20.60 -10.76
N LYS A 110 -1.54 21.37 -11.80
CA LYS A 110 -2.87 21.30 -12.40
C LYS A 110 -3.18 19.93 -12.99
N GLU A 111 -2.22 19.34 -13.72
CA GLU A 111 -2.39 17.99 -14.27
C GLU A 111 -2.58 16.95 -13.17
N ALA A 112 -1.82 17.04 -12.07
CA ALA A 112 -1.91 16.13 -10.95
C ALA A 112 -3.32 16.12 -10.33
N VAL A 113 -3.87 17.30 -10.05
CA VAL A 113 -5.22 17.45 -9.48
C VAL A 113 -6.30 16.97 -10.45
N ASP A 114 -6.19 17.34 -11.74
CA ASP A 114 -7.15 16.91 -12.77
C ASP A 114 -7.12 15.38 -12.96
N MET A 115 -5.94 14.75 -12.94
CA MET A 115 -5.78 13.29 -13.04
C MET A 115 -6.35 12.58 -11.81
N ALA A 116 -6.04 13.06 -10.60
CA ALA A 116 -6.56 12.48 -9.36
C ALA A 116 -8.08 12.52 -9.31
N ARG A 117 -8.71 13.62 -9.76
CA ARG A 117 -10.17 13.75 -9.82
C ARG A 117 -10.80 12.83 -10.85
N LYS A 118 -10.13 12.62 -11.98
CA LYS A 118 -10.62 11.74 -13.05
C LYS A 118 -10.52 10.27 -12.69
N ASN A 119 -9.41 9.87 -12.09
CA ASN A 119 -9.10 8.50 -11.69
C ASN A 119 -8.50 8.54 -10.28
N PRO A 120 -9.32 8.47 -9.21
CA PRO A 120 -8.83 8.53 -7.84
C PRO A 120 -7.74 7.49 -7.57
N PRO A 121 -6.52 7.91 -7.20
CA PRO A 121 -5.44 6.99 -6.90
C PRO A 121 -5.57 6.42 -5.49
N GLY A 122 -4.98 5.24 -5.25
CA GLY A 122 -4.82 4.69 -3.91
C GLY A 122 -3.45 5.00 -3.29
N LEU A 123 -2.53 5.60 -4.07
CA LEU A 123 -1.23 6.09 -3.64
C LEU A 123 -0.77 7.19 -4.60
N VAL A 124 -0.09 8.20 -4.08
CA VAL A 124 0.56 9.25 -4.87
C VAL A 124 2.06 9.23 -4.60
N LEU A 125 2.88 9.19 -5.65
CA LEU A 125 4.32 9.46 -5.62
C LEU A 125 4.53 10.87 -6.17
N CYS A 126 5.22 11.74 -5.44
CA CYS A 126 5.24 13.16 -5.76
C CYS A 126 6.65 13.76 -5.60
N ASP A 127 7.19 14.33 -6.67
CA ASP A 127 8.29 15.29 -6.51
C ASP A 127 7.75 16.65 -6.04
N ILE A 128 8.59 17.40 -5.35
CA ILE A 128 8.26 18.73 -4.82
C ILE A 128 8.34 19.79 -5.90
N GLN A 129 9.29 19.67 -6.83
CA GLN A 129 9.60 20.68 -7.81
C GLN A 129 9.16 20.26 -9.21
N LEU A 130 8.23 21.00 -9.81
CA LEU A 130 7.61 20.65 -11.10
C LEU A 130 7.97 21.65 -12.22
N ALA A 131 7.80 21.21 -13.49
CA ALA A 131 8.27 21.88 -14.72
C ALA A 131 7.83 23.34 -14.89
N ASP A 132 6.65 23.69 -14.44
CA ASP A 132 6.07 25.04 -14.57
C ASP A 132 6.36 25.96 -13.36
N ASN A 133 7.34 25.58 -12.53
CA ASN A 133 7.61 26.13 -11.20
C ASN A 133 6.44 26.00 -10.22
N SER A 134 5.46 25.16 -10.52
CA SER A 134 4.46 24.76 -9.53
C SER A 134 5.08 23.84 -8.49
N SER A 135 4.39 23.66 -7.37
CA SER A 135 4.86 22.86 -6.26
C SER A 135 4.07 21.55 -6.16
N GLY A 136 4.79 20.43 -6.07
CA GLY A 136 4.16 19.17 -5.74
C GLY A 136 3.54 19.15 -4.35
N ILE A 137 4.04 20.00 -3.42
CA ILE A 137 3.42 20.17 -2.10
C ILE A 137 2.02 20.78 -2.24
N ASP A 138 1.84 21.79 -3.10
CA ASP A 138 0.53 22.40 -3.35
C ASP A 138 -0.40 21.42 -4.06
N ALA A 139 0.12 20.62 -5.00
CA ALA A 139 -0.65 19.55 -5.65
C ALA A 139 -1.12 18.50 -4.64
N ALA A 140 -0.22 18.06 -3.75
CA ALA A 140 -0.53 17.13 -2.67
C ALA A 140 -1.61 17.69 -1.73
N HIS A 141 -1.49 18.97 -1.36
CA HIS A 141 -2.46 19.65 -0.51
C HIS A 141 -3.87 19.65 -1.15
N ASP A 142 -3.96 20.03 -2.41
CA ASP A 142 -5.24 20.07 -3.13
C ASP A 142 -5.85 18.67 -3.32
N ILE A 143 -5.02 17.65 -3.59
CA ILE A 143 -5.47 16.27 -3.68
C ILE A 143 -6.02 15.78 -2.34
N LEU A 144 -5.34 16.09 -1.22
CA LEU A 144 -5.77 15.70 0.13
C LEU A 144 -7.05 16.41 0.60
N GLN A 145 -7.44 17.51 -0.01
CA GLN A 145 -8.76 18.12 0.26
C GLN A 145 -9.92 17.28 -0.31
N ASP A 146 -9.68 16.61 -1.43
CA ASP A 146 -10.70 15.84 -2.14
C ASP A 146 -10.66 14.33 -1.79
N PHE A 147 -9.48 13.80 -1.40
CA PHE A 147 -9.22 12.36 -1.23
C PHE A 147 -8.41 12.07 0.03
N ASP A 148 -8.77 11.02 0.75
CA ASP A 148 -7.96 10.43 1.82
C ASP A 148 -7.01 9.39 1.20
N VAL A 149 -5.86 9.84 0.70
CA VAL A 149 -4.90 9.03 -0.02
C VAL A 149 -3.49 9.24 0.54
N PRO A 150 -2.69 8.16 0.76
CA PRO A 150 -1.29 8.31 1.15
C PRO A 150 -0.49 8.98 0.03
N ILE A 151 0.40 9.89 0.42
CA ILE A 151 1.34 10.57 -0.48
C ILE A 151 2.76 10.32 0.00
N ILE A 152 3.62 9.85 -0.90
CA ILE A 152 5.06 9.69 -0.67
C ILE A 152 5.77 10.74 -1.49
N PHE A 153 6.53 11.61 -0.81
CA PHE A 153 7.41 12.55 -1.49
C PHE A 153 8.75 11.91 -1.82
N ILE A 154 9.15 12.01 -3.08
CA ILE A 154 10.43 11.53 -3.61
C ILE A 154 11.15 12.77 -4.14
N THR A 155 12.17 13.26 -3.43
CA THR A 155 12.78 14.52 -3.79
C THR A 155 14.26 14.61 -3.40
N ALA A 156 15.01 15.35 -4.19
CA ALA A 156 16.38 15.74 -3.86
C ALA A 156 16.46 16.94 -2.87
N PHE A 157 15.32 17.55 -2.52
CA PHE A 157 15.25 18.77 -1.69
C PHE A 157 14.34 18.57 -0.45
N PRO A 158 14.66 17.63 0.45
CA PRO A 158 13.81 17.29 1.59
C PRO A 158 13.61 18.44 2.59
N GLU A 159 14.53 19.41 2.64
CA GLU A 159 14.43 20.58 3.52
C GLU A 159 13.20 21.45 3.26
N ARG A 160 12.62 21.40 2.06
CA ARG A 160 11.38 22.12 1.72
C ARG A 160 10.13 21.56 2.40
N LEU A 161 10.18 20.30 2.84
CA LEU A 161 9.09 19.63 3.56
C LEU A 161 9.17 19.83 5.08
N LEU A 162 10.35 20.19 5.60
CA LEU A 162 10.61 20.28 7.05
C LEU A 162 10.37 21.70 7.57
N THR A 163 9.38 22.41 7.06
CA THR A 163 9.09 23.81 7.44
C THR A 163 8.28 23.94 8.73
N GLY A 164 7.75 22.82 9.27
CA GLY A 164 6.83 22.82 10.42
C GLY A 164 5.41 23.26 10.07
N GLU A 165 5.11 23.52 8.81
CA GLU A 165 3.76 23.79 8.29
C GLU A 165 3.17 22.51 7.69
N ARG A 166 1.88 22.25 7.91
CA ARG A 166 1.21 21.07 7.35
C ARG A 166 0.88 21.27 5.86
N PRO A 167 0.85 20.18 5.04
CA PRO A 167 0.99 18.78 5.43
C PRO A 167 2.45 18.36 5.66
N GLU A 168 2.76 17.84 6.85
CA GLU A 168 4.03 17.16 7.08
C GLU A 168 3.95 15.74 6.51
N PRO A 169 4.95 15.30 5.71
CA PRO A 169 4.94 13.95 5.16
C PRO A 169 5.08 12.92 6.27
N THR A 170 4.27 11.87 6.20
CA THR A 170 4.37 10.74 7.11
C THR A 170 5.63 9.92 6.81
N TYR A 171 6.05 9.91 5.55
CA TYR A 171 7.28 9.24 5.07
C TYR A 171 7.98 10.13 4.04
N LEU A 172 9.30 10.21 4.14
CA LEU A 172 10.19 10.88 3.21
C LEU A 172 11.27 9.88 2.78
N ILE A 173 11.47 9.75 1.49
CA ILE A 173 12.52 8.92 0.88
C ILE A 173 13.44 9.80 0.05
#